data_c42ebc692a4ccf7eb0c70576e3d4336d
#
_entry.id   c42ebc692a4ccf7eb0c70576e3d4336d
#
_cell.length_a   1.000
_cell.length_b   1.000
_cell.length_c   1.000
_cell.angle_alpha   90.00
_cell.angle_beta   90.00
_cell.angle_gamma   90.00
#
_symmetry.space_group_name_H-M   'P 1'
#
loop_
_entity.id
_entity.type
_entity.pdbx_description
1 polymer ?
#
loop_
_entity_poly.entity_id
_entity_poly.type
_entity_poly.pdbx_seq_one_letter_code
_entity_poly.pdbx_strand_id
1 'polypeptide(L)'
;MTDSQLIREIKDGNVELYSELMRRYQRKILAFIFHMLKSARLELMAEDLCSETFYKAYRSLHSFREMDASFSTWLYTIARNTVLSELRKGKAANVSLDDEGLGFEPIASSEVGPEQQLLRNERMAMVREAINNLPEKQRSALILREYDQLDYQEIANILGQTVSSVKSLLFRARASVKSQLEPYFGHMPATESFERMNT
;
A
#
# COMPACT_ATOMS: atom_id res chain seq x y z
N MET A 1 22.77 -12.35 0.30
CA MET A 1 23.08 -11.10 1.03
C MET A 1 21.81 -10.59 1.69
N THR A 2 21.89 -10.09 2.92
CA THR A 2 20.81 -9.36 3.60
C THR A 2 20.72 -7.93 3.06
N ASP A 3 19.63 -7.23 3.36
CA ASP A 3 19.49 -5.81 2.96
C ASP A 3 20.60 -4.95 3.57
N SER A 4 20.96 -5.20 4.83
CA SER A 4 22.06 -4.53 5.52
C SER A 4 23.41 -4.70 4.80
N GLN A 5 23.67 -5.90 4.31
CA GLN A 5 24.90 -6.18 3.54
C GLN A 5 24.87 -5.47 2.18
N LEU A 6 23.74 -5.53 1.47
CA LEU A 6 23.57 -4.82 0.20
C LEU A 6 23.77 -3.30 0.36
N ILE A 7 23.13 -2.71 1.37
CA ILE A 7 23.23 -1.27 1.62
C ILE A 7 24.66 -0.85 1.94
N ARG A 8 25.39 -1.64 2.71
CA ARG A 8 26.81 -1.36 3.01
C ARG A 8 27.63 -1.37 1.74
N GLU A 9 27.55 -2.44 0.94
CA GLU A 9 28.26 -2.56 -0.32
C GLU A 9 27.94 -1.41 -1.30
N ILE A 10 26.67 -1.02 -1.39
CA ILE A 10 26.26 0.12 -2.24
C ILE A 10 26.88 1.43 -1.74
N LYS A 11 26.92 1.65 -0.42
CA LYS A 11 27.56 2.84 0.16
C LYS A 11 29.07 2.85 -0.04
N ASP A 12 29.69 1.68 -0.13
CA ASP A 12 31.13 1.50 -0.39
C ASP A 12 31.48 1.59 -1.89
N GLY A 13 30.47 1.83 -2.76
CA GLY A 13 30.66 2.10 -4.19
C GLY A 13 30.14 1.03 -5.15
N ASN A 14 29.67 -0.12 -4.67
CA ASN A 14 29.09 -1.18 -5.51
C ASN A 14 27.63 -0.85 -5.89
N VAL A 15 27.44 0.24 -6.62
CA VAL A 15 26.10 0.81 -6.93
C VAL A 15 25.19 -0.13 -7.71
N GLU A 16 25.75 -1.08 -8.47
CA GLU A 16 24.99 -2.07 -9.25
C GLU A 16 24.11 -2.96 -8.37
N LEU A 17 24.51 -3.18 -7.11
CA LEU A 17 23.74 -3.96 -6.14
C LEU A 17 22.41 -3.28 -5.73
N TYR A 18 22.23 -2.01 -6.06
CA TYR A 18 20.95 -1.33 -5.83
C TYR A 18 19.80 -1.98 -6.62
N SER A 19 20.09 -2.53 -7.80
CA SER A 19 19.14 -3.28 -8.61
C SER A 19 18.54 -4.48 -7.85
N GLU A 20 19.30 -5.11 -6.98
CA GLU A 20 18.82 -6.23 -6.15
C GLU A 20 17.82 -5.75 -5.08
N LEU A 21 18.08 -4.59 -4.45
CA LEU A 21 17.09 -3.98 -3.54
C LEU A 21 15.82 -3.59 -4.29
N MET A 22 15.93 -3.02 -5.49
CA MET A 22 14.77 -2.71 -6.33
C MET A 22 13.97 -3.98 -6.63
N ARG A 23 14.60 -5.06 -7.08
CA ARG A 23 13.97 -6.33 -7.40
C ARG A 23 13.18 -6.92 -6.23
N ARG A 24 13.71 -6.79 -4.99
CA ARG A 24 13.05 -7.29 -3.77
C ARG A 24 11.80 -6.54 -3.41
N TYR A 25 11.80 -5.23 -3.61
CA TYR A 25 10.78 -4.34 -3.06
C TYR A 25 9.83 -3.76 -4.10
N GLN A 26 10.21 -3.73 -5.39
CA GLN A 26 9.46 -3.05 -6.45
C GLN A 26 7.98 -3.48 -6.48
N ARG A 27 7.71 -4.78 -6.45
CA ARG A 27 6.33 -5.29 -6.51
C ARG A 27 5.47 -4.81 -5.33
N LYS A 28 6.04 -4.84 -4.12
CA LYS A 28 5.33 -4.41 -2.89
C LYS A 28 5.10 -2.89 -2.90
N ILE A 29 6.12 -2.12 -3.22
CA ILE A 29 6.03 -0.66 -3.28
C ILE A 29 5.05 -0.22 -4.37
N LEU A 30 5.09 -0.83 -5.55
CA LEU A 30 4.14 -0.56 -6.62
C LEU A 30 2.69 -0.84 -6.18
N ALA A 31 2.45 -2.00 -5.56
CA ALA A 31 1.13 -2.37 -5.05
C ALA A 31 0.64 -1.38 -3.98
N PHE A 32 1.50 -1.00 -3.04
CA PHE A 32 1.18 -0.01 -2.01
C PHE A 32 0.79 1.35 -2.64
N ILE A 33 1.61 1.86 -3.56
CA ILE A 33 1.37 3.13 -4.26
C ILE A 33 0.06 3.06 -5.04
N PHE A 34 -0.16 1.99 -5.80
CA PHE A 34 -1.39 1.75 -6.55
C PHE A 34 -2.64 1.83 -5.65
N HIS A 35 -2.63 1.11 -4.52
CA HIS A 35 -3.74 1.15 -3.57
C HIS A 35 -3.95 2.54 -2.94
N MET A 36 -2.88 3.28 -2.70
CA MET A 36 -2.99 4.64 -2.17
C MET A 36 -3.56 5.64 -3.17
N LEU A 37 -3.25 5.50 -4.46
CA LEU A 37 -3.70 6.38 -5.54
C LEU A 37 -5.15 6.13 -5.96
N LYS A 38 -5.65 4.91 -5.75
CA LYS A 38 -6.96 4.48 -6.23
C LYS A 38 -8.12 5.34 -5.74
N SER A 39 -8.03 5.87 -4.53
CA SER A 39 -9.04 6.79 -3.98
C SER A 39 -9.15 8.14 -4.72
N ALA A 40 -8.12 8.50 -5.48
CA ALA A 40 -8.07 9.72 -6.28
C ALA A 40 -8.17 9.44 -7.79
N ARG A 41 -8.35 8.17 -8.19
CA ARG A 41 -8.36 7.72 -9.59
C ARG A 41 -7.08 8.11 -10.35
N LEU A 42 -5.95 7.97 -9.69
CA LEU A 42 -4.61 8.31 -10.22
C LEU A 42 -3.71 7.07 -10.34
N GLU A 43 -4.29 5.86 -10.43
CA GLU A 43 -3.55 4.60 -10.46
C GLU A 43 -2.59 4.49 -11.64
N LEU A 44 -2.87 5.15 -12.74
CA LEU A 44 -1.98 5.19 -13.91
C LEU A 44 -0.61 5.80 -13.60
N MET A 45 -0.52 6.63 -12.56
CA MET A 45 0.75 7.22 -12.10
C MET A 45 1.56 6.28 -11.19
N ALA A 46 1.07 5.08 -10.88
CA ALA A 46 1.70 4.22 -9.89
C ALA A 46 3.13 3.80 -10.27
N GLU A 47 3.38 3.50 -11.53
CA GLU A 47 4.71 3.11 -12.02
C GLU A 47 5.70 4.27 -11.97
N ASP A 48 5.27 5.46 -12.36
CA ASP A 48 6.09 6.68 -12.30
C ASP A 48 6.45 7.04 -10.86
N LEU A 49 5.48 7.01 -9.95
CA LEU A 49 5.71 7.28 -8.53
C LEU A 49 6.52 6.17 -7.85
N CYS A 50 6.42 4.93 -8.32
CA CYS A 50 7.28 3.84 -7.87
C CYS A 50 8.73 4.11 -8.28
N SER A 51 8.96 4.47 -9.53
CA SER A 51 10.29 4.84 -10.06
C SER A 51 10.87 6.05 -9.32
N GLU A 52 10.07 7.08 -9.09
CA GLU A 52 10.44 8.26 -8.31
C GLU A 52 10.80 7.90 -6.85
N THR A 53 10.06 6.96 -6.25
CA THR A 53 10.33 6.45 -4.89
C THR A 53 11.71 5.81 -4.81
N PHE A 54 12.03 4.91 -5.73
CA PHE A 54 13.34 4.27 -5.76
C PHE A 54 14.47 5.25 -6.08
N TYR A 55 14.23 6.22 -6.96
CA TYR A 55 15.20 7.29 -7.22
C TYR A 55 15.48 8.12 -5.96
N LYS A 56 14.45 8.55 -5.24
CA LYS A 56 14.60 9.28 -3.97
C LYS A 56 15.31 8.44 -2.92
N ALA A 57 14.97 7.15 -2.81
CA ALA A 57 15.63 6.22 -1.91
C ALA A 57 17.13 6.09 -2.25
N TYR A 58 17.49 5.90 -3.52
CA TYR A 58 18.87 5.86 -3.95
C TYR A 58 19.63 7.14 -3.59
N ARG A 59 19.07 8.30 -3.92
CA ARG A 59 19.68 9.61 -3.64
C ARG A 59 19.93 9.85 -2.15
N SER A 60 19.07 9.33 -1.28
CA SER A 60 19.15 9.50 0.17
C SER A 60 19.74 8.28 0.90
N LEU A 61 20.20 7.25 0.17
CA LEU A 61 20.68 6.00 0.78
C LEU A 61 21.88 6.20 1.70
N HIS A 62 22.77 7.16 1.39
CA HIS A 62 23.90 7.47 2.26
C HIS A 62 23.48 7.98 3.65
N SER A 63 22.34 8.65 3.77
CA SER A 63 21.80 9.13 5.05
C SER A 63 20.98 8.08 5.80
N PHE A 64 20.62 6.97 5.16
CA PHE A 64 19.89 5.88 5.80
C PHE A 64 20.71 5.24 6.92
N ARG A 65 20.08 5.03 8.10
CA ARG A 65 20.68 4.39 9.26
C ARG A 65 19.80 3.23 9.70
N GLU A 66 20.36 2.03 9.71
CA GLU A 66 19.64 0.81 10.12
C GLU A 66 19.23 0.81 11.61
N MET A 67 19.90 1.62 12.43
CA MET A 67 19.54 1.76 13.85
C MET A 67 18.18 2.44 14.05
N ASP A 68 17.72 3.24 13.07
CA ASP A 68 16.49 4.02 13.19
C ASP A 68 15.27 3.24 12.69
N ALA A 69 15.43 2.45 11.62
CA ALA A 69 14.36 1.64 11.03
C ALA A 69 14.93 0.60 10.05
N SER A 70 14.14 -0.45 9.74
CA SER A 70 14.47 -1.35 8.63
C SER A 70 14.46 -0.61 7.29
N PHE A 71 15.20 -1.11 6.30
CA PHE A 71 15.18 -0.55 4.94
C PHE A 71 13.77 -0.53 4.35
N SER A 72 13.00 -1.59 4.60
CA SER A 72 11.60 -1.70 4.20
C SER A 72 10.78 -0.54 4.76
N THR A 73 10.80 -0.33 6.07
CA THR A 73 10.05 0.74 6.75
C THR A 73 10.43 2.11 6.21
N TRP A 74 11.71 2.36 6.00
CA TRP A 74 12.21 3.61 5.44
C TRP A 74 11.75 3.81 4.00
N LEU A 75 11.79 2.76 3.16
CA LEU A 75 11.34 2.81 1.78
C LEU A 75 9.83 3.08 1.67
N TYR A 76 9.00 2.43 2.51
CA TYR A 76 7.57 2.71 2.60
C TYR A 76 7.28 4.15 3.03
N THR A 77 8.11 4.72 3.90
CA THR A 77 7.98 6.13 4.30
C THR A 77 8.21 7.05 3.10
N ILE A 78 9.21 6.78 2.28
CA ILE A 78 9.47 7.53 1.04
C ILE A 78 8.31 7.36 0.06
N ALA A 79 7.85 6.13 -0.17
CA ALA A 79 6.74 5.83 -1.06
C ALA A 79 5.47 6.60 -0.65
N ARG A 80 5.09 6.51 0.63
CA ARG A 80 3.94 7.24 1.16
C ARG A 80 4.07 8.75 0.95
N ASN A 81 5.22 9.33 1.28
CA ASN A 81 5.45 10.77 1.12
C ASN A 81 5.40 11.20 -0.35
N THR A 82 5.89 10.37 -1.27
CA THR A 82 5.81 10.60 -2.72
C THR A 82 4.34 10.63 -3.18
N VAL A 83 3.54 9.64 -2.79
CA VAL A 83 2.10 9.61 -3.08
C VAL A 83 1.37 10.81 -2.48
N LEU A 84 1.60 11.13 -1.21
CA LEU A 84 0.93 12.27 -0.55
C LEU A 84 1.28 13.62 -1.20
N SER A 85 2.49 13.76 -1.72
CA SER A 85 2.89 14.95 -2.46
C SER A 85 2.11 15.08 -3.75
N GLU A 86 1.91 13.97 -4.48
CA GLU A 86 1.14 13.97 -5.71
C GLU A 86 -0.35 14.21 -5.47
N LEU A 87 -0.95 13.55 -4.48
CA LEU A 87 -2.34 13.78 -4.10
C LEU A 87 -2.62 15.24 -3.70
N ARG A 88 -1.63 15.94 -3.12
CA ARG A 88 -1.75 17.38 -2.81
C ARG A 88 -1.72 18.24 -4.07
N LYS A 89 -0.88 17.92 -5.05
CA LYS A 89 -0.83 18.62 -6.33
C LYS A 89 -2.16 18.46 -7.10
N GLY A 90 -2.67 17.22 -7.19
CA GLY A 90 -3.94 16.92 -7.87
C GLY A 90 -5.12 17.67 -7.25
N LYS A 91 -5.19 17.80 -5.94
CA LYS A 91 -6.21 18.62 -5.25
C LYS A 91 -6.11 20.11 -5.58
N ALA A 92 -4.91 20.63 -5.80
CA ALA A 92 -4.69 22.03 -6.17
C ALA A 92 -5.03 22.31 -7.64
N ALA A 93 -4.94 21.31 -8.51
CA ALA A 93 -5.09 21.47 -9.95
C ALA A 93 -6.55 21.31 -10.45
N ASN A 94 -7.49 20.85 -9.62
CA ASN A 94 -8.92 20.63 -9.98
C ASN A 94 -9.11 20.02 -11.39
N VAL A 95 -8.43 18.93 -11.70
CA VAL A 95 -8.56 18.28 -13.00
C VAL A 95 -9.53 17.12 -12.88
N SER A 96 -10.69 17.32 -13.46
CA SER A 96 -11.64 16.25 -13.80
C SER A 96 -11.04 15.42 -14.94
N LEU A 97 -10.57 14.23 -14.63
CA LEU A 97 -10.24 13.22 -15.63
C LEU A 97 -11.19 12.05 -15.41
N ASP A 98 -12.22 12.00 -16.22
CA ASP A 98 -12.96 10.78 -16.50
C ASP A 98 -12.04 9.88 -17.32
N ASP A 99 -11.47 8.87 -16.68
CA ASP A 99 -10.76 7.82 -17.41
C ASP A 99 -11.03 6.47 -16.75
N GLU A 100 -11.41 5.49 -17.58
CA GLU A 100 -11.69 4.12 -17.16
C GLU A 100 -10.35 3.45 -16.79
N GLY A 101 -10.11 3.30 -15.49
CA GLY A 101 -8.87 2.75 -14.96
C GLY A 101 -8.64 1.30 -15.39
N LEU A 102 -7.52 1.04 -16.03
CA LEU A 102 -6.99 -0.30 -16.27
C LEU A 102 -6.73 -0.97 -14.91
N GLY A 103 -7.49 -2.02 -14.62
CA GLY A 103 -7.32 -2.79 -13.39
C GLY A 103 -6.04 -3.63 -13.43
N PHE A 104 -5.12 -3.37 -12.54
CA PHE A 104 -4.09 -4.33 -12.20
C PHE A 104 -4.73 -5.38 -11.29
N GLU A 105 -5.18 -6.50 -11.89
CA GLU A 105 -5.65 -7.65 -11.13
C GLU A 105 -4.48 -8.59 -10.83
N PRO A 106 -4.28 -9.00 -9.57
CA PRO A 106 -3.46 -10.17 -9.30
C PRO A 106 -4.15 -11.38 -9.93
N ILE A 107 -3.43 -12.07 -10.81
CA ILE A 107 -3.90 -13.30 -11.47
C ILE A 107 -4.02 -14.36 -10.38
N ALA A 108 -5.23 -14.57 -9.89
CA ALA A 108 -5.58 -15.75 -9.10
C ALA A 108 -6.07 -16.79 -10.09
N SER A 109 -5.27 -17.82 -10.32
CA SER A 109 -5.71 -19.05 -10.97
C SER A 109 -6.82 -19.67 -10.10
N SER A 110 -8.06 -19.68 -10.57
CA SER A 110 -9.16 -20.33 -9.87
C SER A 110 -9.89 -21.30 -10.79
N GLU A 111 -10.04 -22.53 -10.31
CA GLU A 111 -10.91 -23.57 -10.84
C GLU A 111 -12.41 -23.29 -10.57
N VAL A 112 -12.80 -22.03 -10.45
CA VAL A 112 -14.14 -21.56 -10.05
C VAL A 112 -14.93 -21.18 -11.30
N GLY A 113 -16.19 -21.63 -11.40
CA GLY A 113 -17.05 -21.36 -12.54
C GLY A 113 -17.29 -19.86 -12.80
N PRO A 114 -17.68 -19.46 -14.03
CA PRO A 114 -17.77 -18.06 -14.47
C PRO A 114 -18.69 -17.21 -13.59
N GLU A 115 -19.80 -17.76 -13.12
CA GLU A 115 -20.77 -17.05 -12.26
C GLU A 115 -20.22 -16.76 -10.87
N GLN A 116 -19.51 -17.72 -10.27
CA GLN A 116 -18.86 -17.53 -8.97
C GLN A 116 -17.68 -16.55 -9.06
N GLN A 117 -17.00 -16.53 -10.20
CA GLN A 117 -15.94 -15.57 -10.49
C GLN A 117 -16.49 -14.14 -10.57
N LEU A 118 -17.63 -13.94 -11.25
CA LEU A 118 -18.30 -12.65 -11.34
C LEU A 118 -18.71 -12.13 -9.95
N LEU A 119 -19.40 -12.97 -9.17
CA LEU A 119 -19.80 -12.63 -7.79
C LEU A 119 -18.60 -12.30 -6.88
N ARG A 120 -17.48 -13.01 -7.04
CA ARG A 120 -16.23 -12.72 -6.32
C ARG A 120 -15.68 -11.36 -6.72
N ASN A 121 -15.65 -11.06 -8.00
CA ASN A 121 -15.13 -9.78 -8.52
C ASN A 121 -16.00 -8.61 -8.04
N GLU A 122 -17.32 -8.73 -8.03
CA GLU A 122 -18.23 -7.72 -7.49
C GLU A 122 -17.98 -7.48 -6.00
N ARG A 123 -17.87 -8.54 -5.19
CA ARG A 123 -17.55 -8.42 -3.76
C ARG A 123 -16.19 -7.73 -3.53
N MET A 124 -15.19 -8.11 -4.30
CA MET A 124 -13.86 -7.49 -4.23
C MET A 124 -13.89 -6.02 -4.62
N ALA A 125 -14.72 -5.64 -5.60
CA ALA A 125 -14.92 -4.24 -5.99
C ALA A 125 -15.55 -3.42 -4.84
N MET A 126 -16.58 -3.95 -4.18
CA MET A 126 -17.22 -3.30 -3.03
C MET A 126 -16.25 -3.09 -1.86
N VAL A 127 -15.43 -4.10 -1.54
CA VAL A 127 -14.41 -3.98 -0.48
C VAL A 127 -13.36 -2.94 -0.86
N ARG A 128 -12.89 -2.93 -2.12
CA ARG A 128 -11.94 -1.93 -2.61
C ARG A 128 -12.50 -0.52 -2.49
N GLU A 129 -13.76 -0.32 -2.84
CA GLU A 129 -14.42 0.98 -2.72
C GLU A 129 -14.55 1.42 -1.25
N ALA A 130 -14.96 0.52 -0.36
CA ALA A 130 -15.02 0.81 1.07
C ALA A 130 -13.65 1.23 1.65
N ILE A 131 -12.56 0.61 1.20
CA ILE A 131 -11.19 1.00 1.57
C ILE A 131 -10.82 2.37 0.98
N ASN A 132 -11.20 2.64 -0.27
CA ASN A 132 -10.91 3.92 -0.93
C ASN A 132 -11.61 5.10 -0.25
N ASN A 133 -12.76 4.87 0.35
CA ASN A 133 -13.53 5.89 1.09
C ASN A 133 -12.97 6.19 2.49
N LEU A 134 -11.97 5.45 2.97
CA LEU A 134 -11.34 5.71 4.25
C LEU A 134 -10.53 7.01 4.24
N PRO A 135 -10.47 7.75 5.36
CA PRO A 135 -9.49 8.81 5.56
C PRO A 135 -8.07 8.30 5.33
N GLU A 136 -7.19 9.13 4.77
CA GLU A 136 -5.85 8.76 4.30
C GLU A 136 -5.05 7.94 5.33
N LYS A 137 -4.98 8.38 6.59
CA LYS A 137 -4.22 7.67 7.62
C LYS A 137 -4.80 6.30 7.98
N GLN A 138 -6.14 6.16 7.95
CA GLN A 138 -6.81 4.88 8.18
C GLN A 138 -6.56 3.93 7.02
N ARG A 139 -6.67 4.42 5.78
CA ARG A 139 -6.41 3.66 4.56
C ARG A 139 -4.95 3.20 4.51
N SER A 140 -3.98 4.10 4.73
CA SER A 140 -2.56 3.75 4.78
C SER A 140 -2.27 2.68 5.83
N ALA A 141 -2.78 2.84 7.06
CA ALA A 141 -2.59 1.85 8.13
C ALA A 141 -3.18 0.48 7.75
N LEU A 142 -4.37 0.47 7.15
CA LEU A 142 -5.06 -0.76 6.74
C LEU A 142 -4.31 -1.47 5.61
N ILE A 143 -3.88 -0.74 4.58
CA ILE A 143 -3.10 -1.30 3.47
C ILE A 143 -1.80 -1.91 4.00
N LEU A 144 -1.02 -1.18 4.78
CA LEU A 144 0.25 -1.66 5.34
C LEU A 144 0.06 -2.89 6.23
N ARG A 145 -1.05 -2.98 6.96
CA ARG A 145 -1.33 -4.12 7.83
C ARG A 145 -1.83 -5.35 7.07
N GLU A 146 -2.83 -5.19 6.20
CA GLU A 146 -3.56 -6.32 5.60
C GLU A 146 -2.87 -6.83 4.32
N TYR A 147 -2.26 -5.96 3.52
CA TYR A 147 -1.60 -6.35 2.27
C TYR A 147 -0.09 -6.60 2.46
N ASP A 148 0.59 -5.77 3.24
CA ASP A 148 2.04 -5.86 3.44
C ASP A 148 2.42 -6.57 4.75
N GLN A 149 1.44 -6.87 5.61
CA GLN A 149 1.57 -7.58 6.88
C GLN A 149 2.58 -6.99 7.86
N LEU A 150 2.79 -5.67 7.78
CA LEU A 150 3.70 -4.96 8.67
C LEU A 150 3.19 -4.97 10.11
N ASP A 151 4.10 -4.96 11.06
CA ASP A 151 3.74 -4.86 12.46
C ASP A 151 3.34 -3.42 12.86
N TYR A 152 2.78 -3.27 14.05
CA TYR A 152 2.27 -1.98 14.50
C TYR A 152 3.38 -0.95 14.72
N GLN A 153 4.59 -1.39 15.06
CA GLN A 153 5.74 -0.49 15.24
C GLN A 153 6.25 0.01 13.89
N GLU A 154 6.35 -0.86 12.90
CA GLU A 154 6.72 -0.50 11.52
C GLU A 154 5.71 0.51 10.94
N ILE A 155 4.41 0.23 11.07
CA ILE A 155 3.34 1.13 10.63
C ILE A 155 3.42 2.48 11.37
N ALA A 156 3.68 2.47 12.68
CA ALA A 156 3.85 3.67 13.48
C ALA A 156 5.00 4.54 12.94
N ASN A 157 6.13 3.93 12.63
CA ASN A 157 7.29 4.60 12.05
C ASN A 157 6.96 5.20 10.67
N ILE A 158 6.31 4.42 9.77
CA ILE A 158 5.92 4.89 8.42
C ILE A 158 4.94 6.06 8.49
N LEU A 159 3.99 6.01 9.41
CA LEU A 159 2.95 7.04 9.54
C LEU A 159 3.37 8.25 10.40
N GLY A 160 4.51 8.18 11.07
CA GLY A 160 4.91 9.18 12.07
C GLY A 160 3.91 9.26 13.23
N GLN A 161 3.46 8.10 13.74
CA GLN A 161 2.44 7.96 14.77
C GLN A 161 2.95 7.10 15.93
N THR A 162 2.23 7.08 17.04
CA THR A 162 2.47 6.10 18.12
C THR A 162 1.79 4.76 17.80
N VAL A 163 2.27 3.66 18.36
CA VAL A 163 1.64 2.34 18.26
C VAL A 163 0.18 2.36 18.72
N SER A 164 -0.12 3.10 19.79
CA SER A 164 -1.50 3.27 20.28
C SER A 164 -2.38 3.98 19.25
N SER A 165 -1.85 5.01 18.58
CA SER A 165 -2.55 5.69 17.48
C SER A 165 -2.82 4.74 16.31
N VAL A 166 -1.83 3.91 15.93
CA VAL A 166 -2.00 2.91 14.85
C VAL A 166 -3.10 1.90 15.19
N LYS A 167 -3.13 1.36 16.41
CA LYS A 167 -4.21 0.46 16.86
C LYS A 167 -5.59 1.13 16.72
N SER A 168 -5.70 2.41 17.11
CA SER A 168 -6.94 3.19 17.00
C SER A 168 -7.31 3.47 15.54
N LEU A 169 -6.34 3.72 14.65
CA LEU A 169 -6.58 3.90 13.21
C LEU A 169 -7.10 2.63 12.58
N LEU A 170 -6.48 1.49 12.87
CA LEU A 170 -6.90 0.17 12.35
C LEU A 170 -8.28 -0.23 12.85
N PHE A 171 -8.57 -0.01 14.14
CA PHE A 171 -9.90 -0.27 14.70
C PHE A 171 -10.98 0.53 13.96
N ARG A 172 -10.77 1.85 13.79
CA ARG A 172 -11.72 2.72 13.07
C ARG A 172 -11.82 2.35 11.59
N ALA A 173 -10.71 2.03 10.94
CA ALA A 173 -10.70 1.61 9.54
C ALA A 173 -11.56 0.36 9.33
N ARG A 174 -11.33 -0.68 10.15
CA ARG A 174 -12.11 -1.93 10.07
C ARG A 174 -13.59 -1.72 10.38
N ALA A 175 -13.91 -0.91 11.39
CA ALA A 175 -15.29 -0.58 11.72
C ALA A 175 -15.99 0.17 10.57
N SER A 176 -15.32 1.13 9.93
CA SER A 176 -15.85 1.86 8.78
C SER A 176 -16.06 0.96 7.57
N VAL A 177 -15.10 0.09 7.23
CA VAL A 177 -15.24 -0.87 6.12
C VAL A 177 -16.40 -1.83 6.40
N LYS A 178 -16.49 -2.37 7.62
CA LYS A 178 -17.61 -3.24 8.02
C LYS A 178 -18.95 -2.56 7.83
N SER A 179 -19.10 -1.33 8.34
CA SER A 179 -20.36 -0.57 8.23
C SER A 179 -20.76 -0.29 6.79
N GLN A 180 -19.80 -0.02 5.90
CA GLN A 180 -20.05 0.19 4.47
C GLN A 180 -20.46 -1.09 3.75
N LEU A 181 -19.97 -2.25 4.20
CA LEU A 181 -20.25 -3.56 3.59
C LEU A 181 -21.50 -4.25 4.16
N GLU A 182 -21.95 -3.88 5.35
CA GLU A 182 -23.07 -4.50 6.05
C GLU A 182 -24.37 -4.56 5.22
N PRO A 183 -24.74 -3.52 4.44
CA PRO A 183 -25.94 -3.56 3.57
C PRO A 183 -25.88 -4.64 2.47
N TYR A 184 -24.67 -5.05 2.08
CA TYR A 184 -24.47 -5.98 0.95
C TYR A 184 -24.29 -7.43 1.39
N PHE A 185 -23.78 -7.66 2.60
CA PHE A 185 -23.40 -9.00 3.06
C PHE A 185 -24.18 -9.48 4.30
N GLY A 186 -25.07 -8.65 4.86
CA GLY A 186 -25.74 -8.96 6.10
C GLY A 186 -24.80 -8.99 7.32
N HIS A 187 -25.27 -9.51 8.45
CA HIS A 187 -24.48 -9.57 9.68
C HIS A 187 -23.33 -10.60 9.58
N MET A 188 -22.18 -10.19 9.05
CA MET A 188 -20.96 -11.00 9.13
C MET A 188 -20.23 -10.74 10.46
N PRO A 189 -19.85 -11.78 11.23
CA PRO A 189 -19.04 -11.60 12.42
C PRO A 189 -17.66 -11.00 12.04
N ALA A 190 -17.22 -10.02 12.83
CA ALA A 190 -16.10 -9.12 12.52
C ALA A 190 -14.71 -9.80 12.32
N THR A 191 -14.57 -11.06 12.71
CA THR A 191 -13.29 -11.81 12.71
C THR A 191 -13.09 -12.72 11.51
N GLU A 192 -14.15 -13.17 10.84
CA GLU A 192 -14.02 -14.14 9.74
C GLU A 192 -13.84 -13.52 8.35
N SER A 193 -14.13 -12.21 8.20
CA SER A 193 -14.21 -11.56 6.91
C SER A 193 -12.86 -11.31 6.25
N PHE A 194 -11.81 -11.06 7.04
CA PHE A 194 -10.48 -10.76 6.50
C PHE A 194 -9.59 -12.01 6.32
N GLU A 195 -9.79 -13.07 7.13
CA GLU A 195 -9.00 -14.30 7.01
C GLU A 195 -9.41 -15.16 5.81
N ARG A 196 -10.70 -15.20 5.46
CA ARG A 196 -11.21 -15.99 4.31
C ARG A 196 -10.99 -15.33 2.95
N MET A 197 -10.56 -14.07 2.90
CA MET A 197 -10.32 -13.37 1.63
C MET A 197 -8.88 -13.50 1.14
N ASN A 198 -7.98 -14.07 1.95
CA ASN A 198 -6.56 -14.28 1.63
C ASN A 198 -6.18 -15.76 1.39
N THR A 199 -7.16 -16.68 1.32
CA THR A 199 -7.00 -18.06 0.88
C THR A 199 -7.68 -18.22 -0.47
#